data_baf46399f4c687430f4a1ea0ec3fe4e9
#
_entry.id   baf46399f4c687430f4a1ea0ec3fe4e9
#
_cell.length_a   1.000
_cell.length_b   1.000
_cell.length_c   1.000
_cell.angle_alpha   90.00
_cell.angle_beta   90.00
_cell.angle_gamma   90.00
#
_symmetry.space_group_name_H-M   'P 1'
#
loop_
_entity.id
_entity.type
_entity.pdbx_description
1 polymer ?
#
loop_
_entity_poly.entity_id
_entity_poly.type
_entity_poly.pdbx_seq_one_letter_code
_entity_poly.pdbx_strand_id
1 'polypeptide(L)'
;TSFFEVEVDHIPTKIHANPELYTFNSEGFRGLEFSKDKPYNTYRIIVVGGSTTFGSGVTDENTWPRILEKKLQNISESKNIEVINTGIGAITSFNESKLIKEKLIHYKPDLLIVYDGNNDMGCKMVEHITKNHNESKEAKIKSCGVYSPDNYEKIYAERWSEICRVGEENGFETVFILQPIPHFDKILTDQEFHNYFLRPEHTSYLNSLESYAQQLGSIEKHCTAAVDFRGIFDYYLEPLYWDYVHVGDRGNEILAG
;
A
#
# COMPACT_ATOMS: atom_id res chain seq x y z
N THR A 1 -6.91 19.37 -7.13
CA THR A 1 -6.69 17.94 -7.44
C THR A 1 -7.51 17.15 -6.44
N SER A 2 -8.70 16.73 -6.84
CA SER A 2 -9.58 15.91 -6.04
C SER A 2 -8.96 14.54 -5.88
N PHE A 3 -8.57 14.19 -4.66
CA PHE A 3 -8.21 12.83 -4.30
C PHE A 3 -9.49 11.97 -4.31
N PHE A 4 -9.37 10.76 -4.78
CA PHE A 4 -10.44 9.81 -5.04
C PHE A 4 -11.32 9.57 -3.81
N GLU A 5 -12.64 9.73 -3.94
CA GLU A 5 -13.58 9.08 -3.04
C GLU A 5 -13.64 7.61 -3.42
N VAL A 6 -13.05 6.76 -2.60
CA VAL A 6 -13.16 5.31 -2.79
C VAL A 6 -14.42 4.84 -2.09
N GLU A 7 -15.50 4.75 -2.81
CA GLU A 7 -16.56 3.79 -2.50
C GLU A 7 -16.06 2.43 -3.02
N VAL A 8 -16.30 1.35 -2.29
CA VAL A 8 -15.87 0.00 -2.69
C VAL A 8 -16.43 -0.39 -4.06
N ASP A 9 -17.54 0.22 -4.46
CA ASP A 9 -18.16 0.08 -5.77
C ASP A 9 -17.53 0.96 -6.87
N HIS A 10 -16.67 1.92 -6.50
CA HIS A 10 -15.99 2.83 -7.43
C HIS A 10 -14.49 2.57 -7.39
N ILE A 11 -14.06 1.62 -8.18
CA ILE A 11 -12.66 1.55 -8.60
C ILE A 11 -12.43 2.78 -9.49
N PRO A 12 -11.41 3.61 -9.23
CA PRO A 12 -11.18 4.82 -10.01
C PRO A 12 -10.91 4.46 -11.46
N THR A 13 -11.94 4.55 -12.28
CA THR A 13 -11.82 4.34 -13.71
C THR A 13 -11.31 5.63 -14.36
N LYS A 14 -10.16 5.55 -15.02
CA LYS A 14 -9.69 6.46 -16.10
C LYS A 14 -9.55 7.97 -15.86
N ILE A 15 -9.95 8.56 -14.74
CA ILE A 15 -10.08 10.02 -14.62
C ILE A 15 -8.74 10.75 -14.45
N HIS A 16 -7.67 10.06 -14.05
CA HIS A 16 -6.31 10.63 -13.95
C HIS A 16 -5.23 9.73 -14.55
N ALA A 17 -5.62 8.84 -15.46
CA ALA A 17 -4.65 8.05 -16.19
C ALA A 17 -3.90 8.97 -17.16
N ASN A 18 -2.60 9.15 -16.96
CA ASN A 18 -1.74 9.45 -18.08
C ASN A 18 -1.65 8.14 -18.89
N PRO A 19 -2.28 8.04 -20.07
CA PRO A 19 -2.32 6.77 -20.83
C PRO A 19 -0.94 6.31 -21.31
N GLU A 20 0.06 7.17 -21.21
CA GLU A 20 1.45 6.83 -21.48
C GLU A 20 2.15 6.17 -20.28
N LEU A 21 1.63 6.36 -19.07
CA LEU A 21 2.20 5.81 -17.84
C LEU A 21 1.38 4.65 -17.25
N TYR A 22 0.05 4.73 -17.33
CA TYR A 22 -0.85 3.84 -16.59
C TYR A 22 -1.83 3.16 -17.51
N THR A 23 -1.92 1.83 -17.42
CA THR A 23 -3.02 1.05 -17.98
C THR A 23 -3.92 0.52 -16.87
N PHE A 24 -5.18 0.31 -17.19
CA PHE A 24 -6.15 -0.29 -16.29
C PHE A 24 -6.79 -1.49 -16.97
N ASN A 25 -6.85 -2.60 -16.25
CA ASN A 25 -7.54 -3.79 -16.72
C ASN A 25 -9.07 -3.66 -16.60
N SER A 26 -9.80 -4.66 -17.09
CA SER A 26 -11.26 -4.67 -17.09
C SER A 26 -11.88 -4.64 -15.70
N GLU A 27 -11.14 -5.05 -14.65
CA GLU A 27 -11.55 -4.96 -13.26
C GLU A 27 -11.29 -3.58 -12.63
N GLY A 28 -10.65 -2.66 -13.38
CA GLY A 28 -10.30 -1.31 -12.94
C GLY A 28 -9.02 -1.24 -12.11
N PHE A 29 -8.26 -2.31 -11.98
CA PHE A 29 -6.95 -2.31 -11.35
C PHE A 29 -5.86 -1.95 -12.36
N ARG A 30 -4.74 -1.44 -11.84
CA ARG A 30 -3.60 -1.07 -12.67
C ARG A 30 -2.89 -2.30 -13.24
N GLY A 31 -2.55 -2.26 -14.53
CA GLY A 31 -1.70 -3.24 -15.21
C GLY A 31 -2.46 -4.20 -16.12
N LEU A 32 -1.94 -5.40 -16.26
CA LEU A 32 -2.41 -6.37 -17.23
C LEU A 32 -3.79 -6.94 -16.89
N GLU A 33 -4.48 -7.42 -17.94
CA GLU A 33 -5.68 -8.23 -17.80
C GLU A 33 -5.37 -9.54 -17.08
N PHE A 34 -6.29 -9.99 -16.24
CA PHE A 34 -6.24 -11.30 -15.61
C PHE A 34 -7.62 -11.98 -15.65
N SER A 35 -7.65 -13.29 -15.56
CA SER A 35 -8.90 -14.03 -15.47
C SER A 35 -9.44 -14.03 -14.04
N LYS A 36 -10.73 -13.72 -13.83
CA LYS A 36 -11.36 -13.84 -12.49
C LYS A 36 -11.22 -15.26 -11.94
N ASP A 37 -11.49 -16.24 -12.76
CA ASP A 37 -11.20 -17.63 -12.42
C ASP A 37 -9.70 -17.88 -12.54
N LYS A 38 -9.09 -18.24 -11.42
CA LYS A 38 -7.64 -18.51 -11.38
C LYS A 38 -7.31 -19.67 -12.33
N PRO A 39 -6.42 -19.46 -13.32
CA PRO A 39 -6.03 -20.52 -14.25
C PRO A 39 -5.35 -21.70 -13.52
N TYR A 40 -5.50 -22.88 -14.09
CA TYR A 40 -4.77 -24.06 -13.58
C TYR A 40 -3.27 -23.81 -13.59
N ASN A 41 -2.59 -24.31 -12.58
CA ASN A 41 -1.13 -24.16 -12.39
C ASN A 41 -0.63 -22.70 -12.21
N THR A 42 -1.51 -21.81 -11.75
CA THR A 42 -1.16 -20.41 -11.44
C THR A 42 -1.03 -20.21 -9.93
N TYR A 43 0.05 -19.57 -9.51
CA TYR A 43 0.21 -19.02 -8.17
C TYR A 43 -0.14 -17.52 -8.24
N ARG A 44 -1.26 -17.15 -7.65
CA ARG A 44 -1.80 -15.80 -7.70
C ARG A 44 -1.46 -15.02 -6.45
N ILE A 45 -0.76 -13.94 -6.64
CA ILE A 45 -0.44 -12.95 -5.61
C ILE A 45 -1.30 -11.72 -5.84
N ILE A 46 -2.03 -11.29 -4.82
CA ILE A 46 -2.73 -10.00 -4.86
C ILE A 46 -1.97 -9.04 -3.95
N VAL A 47 -1.62 -7.86 -4.47
CA VAL A 47 -0.97 -6.82 -3.68
C VAL A 47 -1.93 -5.69 -3.41
N VAL A 48 -2.05 -5.30 -2.14
CA VAL A 48 -2.94 -4.24 -1.64
C VAL A 48 -2.10 -3.13 -1.03
N GLY A 49 -2.55 -1.90 -1.18
CA GLY A 49 -1.89 -0.73 -0.61
C GLY A 49 -2.34 0.57 -1.26
N GLY A 50 -1.73 1.66 -0.85
CA GLY A 50 -2.01 3.00 -1.33
C GLY A 50 -1.38 3.33 -2.69
N SER A 51 -1.12 4.63 -2.90
CA SER A 51 -0.48 5.16 -4.12
C SER A 51 0.94 4.61 -4.34
N THR A 52 1.61 4.18 -3.31
CA THR A 52 2.94 3.54 -3.35
C THR A 52 2.87 2.13 -3.95
N THR A 53 1.80 1.39 -3.69
CA THR A 53 1.51 0.09 -4.34
C THR A 53 0.98 0.32 -5.76
N PHE A 54 0.07 1.28 -5.93
CA PHE A 54 -0.37 1.70 -7.27
C PHE A 54 0.83 2.03 -8.17
N GLY A 55 1.90 2.62 -7.61
CA GLY A 55 3.09 3.03 -8.33
C GLY A 55 2.93 4.41 -8.98
N SER A 56 2.47 5.40 -8.20
CA SER A 56 2.35 6.77 -8.68
C SER A 56 3.69 7.30 -9.17
N GLY A 57 3.72 7.88 -10.38
CA GLY A 57 4.90 8.50 -10.96
C GLY A 57 5.81 7.59 -11.80
N VAL A 58 5.55 6.28 -11.87
CA VAL A 58 6.31 5.33 -12.69
C VAL A 58 5.43 4.63 -13.72
N THR A 59 6.02 4.05 -14.76
CA THR A 59 5.30 3.26 -15.77
C THR A 59 4.83 1.93 -15.17
N ASP A 60 3.89 1.24 -15.85
CA ASP A 60 3.39 -0.06 -15.39
C ASP A 60 4.50 -1.08 -15.17
N GLU A 61 5.49 -1.11 -16.08
CA GLU A 61 6.61 -2.05 -16.06
C GLU A 61 7.58 -1.82 -14.88
N ASN A 62 7.57 -0.62 -14.29
CA ASN A 62 8.46 -0.17 -13.22
C ASN A 62 7.76 -0.08 -11.85
N THR A 63 6.50 -0.56 -11.75
CA THR A 63 5.88 -0.73 -10.44
C THR A 63 6.49 -1.92 -9.70
N TRP A 64 6.67 -1.83 -8.37
CA TRP A 64 7.24 -2.95 -7.62
C TRP A 64 6.43 -4.26 -7.74
N PRO A 65 5.08 -4.25 -7.85
CA PRO A 65 4.33 -5.48 -8.08
C PRO A 65 4.66 -6.15 -9.42
N ARG A 66 4.84 -5.35 -10.47
CA ARG A 66 5.21 -5.87 -11.79
C ARG A 66 6.65 -6.39 -11.84
N ILE A 67 7.56 -5.72 -11.16
CA ILE A 67 8.94 -6.17 -11.03
C ILE A 67 9.00 -7.47 -10.23
N LEU A 68 8.24 -7.56 -9.13
CA LEU A 68 8.11 -8.78 -8.32
C LEU A 68 7.61 -9.96 -9.17
N GLU A 69 6.56 -9.76 -9.95
CA GLU A 69 6.04 -10.79 -10.87
C GLU A 69 7.13 -11.34 -11.78
N LYS A 70 7.88 -10.45 -12.46
CA LYS A 70 8.96 -10.85 -13.36
C LYS A 70 10.06 -11.63 -12.64
N LYS A 71 10.47 -11.16 -11.44
CA LYS A 71 11.49 -11.84 -10.64
C LYS A 71 11.03 -13.23 -10.22
N LEU A 72 9.82 -13.37 -9.69
CA LEU A 72 9.26 -14.64 -9.26
C LEU A 72 9.05 -15.60 -10.44
N GLN A 73 8.59 -15.11 -11.59
CA GLN A 73 8.42 -15.93 -12.78
C GLN A 73 9.76 -16.49 -13.28
N ASN A 74 10.86 -15.71 -13.19
CA ASN A 74 12.17 -16.17 -13.62
C ASN A 74 12.75 -17.30 -12.75
N ILE A 75 12.34 -17.41 -11.51
CA ILE A 75 12.78 -18.48 -10.60
C ILE A 75 11.77 -19.62 -10.44
N SER A 76 10.55 -19.42 -10.94
CA SER A 76 9.51 -20.45 -10.88
C SER A 76 9.69 -21.46 -12.03
N GLU A 77 9.98 -22.71 -11.68
CA GLU A 77 10.17 -23.79 -12.65
C GLU A 77 8.86 -24.46 -13.08
N SER A 78 7.82 -24.36 -12.25
CA SER A 78 6.64 -25.22 -12.40
C SER A 78 5.29 -24.49 -12.42
N LYS A 79 5.23 -23.25 -11.93
CA LYS A 79 3.99 -22.49 -11.83
C LYS A 79 4.06 -21.19 -12.64
N ASN A 80 2.94 -20.82 -13.22
CA ASN A 80 2.76 -19.45 -13.71
C ASN A 80 2.55 -18.53 -12.52
N ILE A 81 3.34 -17.48 -12.42
CA ILE A 81 3.21 -16.46 -11.36
C ILE A 81 2.38 -15.30 -11.90
N GLU A 82 1.37 -14.91 -11.18
CA GLU A 82 0.50 -13.78 -11.50
C GLU A 82 0.45 -12.84 -10.30
N VAL A 83 0.86 -11.58 -10.49
CA VAL A 83 0.79 -10.55 -9.46
C VAL A 83 -0.20 -9.47 -9.89
N ILE A 84 -1.30 -9.36 -9.17
CA ILE A 84 -2.36 -8.38 -9.43
C ILE A 84 -2.14 -7.16 -8.54
N ASN A 85 -1.87 -6.02 -9.17
CA ASN A 85 -1.71 -4.74 -8.48
C ASN A 85 -3.09 -4.12 -8.21
N THR A 86 -3.56 -4.20 -6.96
CA THR A 86 -4.83 -3.60 -6.53
C THR A 86 -4.61 -2.32 -5.71
N GLY A 87 -3.44 -1.69 -5.82
CA GLY A 87 -3.13 -0.42 -5.17
C GLY A 87 -4.06 0.71 -5.61
N ILE A 88 -4.51 1.53 -4.66
CA ILE A 88 -5.43 2.65 -4.90
C ILE A 88 -4.90 3.90 -4.17
N GLY A 89 -4.80 5.02 -4.89
CA GLY A 89 -4.32 6.28 -4.30
C GLY A 89 -5.17 6.74 -3.12
N ALA A 90 -4.51 7.14 -2.02
CA ALA A 90 -5.14 7.66 -0.80
C ALA A 90 -6.09 6.70 -0.06
N ILE A 91 -6.15 5.43 -0.41
CA ILE A 91 -6.92 4.41 0.33
C ILE A 91 -6.34 4.21 1.73
N THR A 92 -7.17 3.88 2.69
CA THR A 92 -6.75 3.56 4.07
C THR A 92 -7.06 2.10 4.39
N SER A 93 -6.46 1.58 5.44
CA SER A 93 -6.70 0.20 5.92
C SER A 93 -8.18 -0.15 6.07
N PHE A 94 -9.04 0.83 6.38
CA PHE A 94 -10.49 0.63 6.47
C PHE A 94 -11.10 0.22 5.12
N ASN A 95 -10.80 0.97 4.07
CA ASN A 95 -11.32 0.68 2.73
C ASN A 95 -10.60 -0.50 2.08
N GLU A 96 -9.31 -0.68 2.36
CA GLU A 96 -8.54 -1.85 1.90
C GLU A 96 -9.11 -3.15 2.49
N SER A 97 -9.39 -3.18 3.79
CA SER A 97 -10.00 -4.34 4.44
C SER A 97 -11.37 -4.69 3.87
N LYS A 98 -12.18 -3.68 3.51
CA LYS A 98 -13.45 -3.89 2.80
C LYS A 98 -13.22 -4.46 1.40
N LEU A 99 -12.33 -3.85 0.63
CA LEU A 99 -11.98 -4.31 -0.73
C LEU A 99 -11.54 -5.77 -0.72
N ILE A 100 -10.68 -6.16 0.23
CA ILE A 100 -10.23 -7.54 0.37
C ILE A 100 -11.43 -8.46 0.62
N LYS A 101 -12.24 -8.17 1.65
CA LYS A 101 -13.35 -9.03 2.08
C LYS A 101 -14.49 -9.11 1.06
N GLU A 102 -14.77 -8.01 0.36
CA GLU A 102 -15.95 -7.94 -0.54
C GLU A 102 -15.61 -8.30 -1.99
N LYS A 103 -14.34 -8.15 -2.41
CA LYS A 103 -13.96 -8.37 -3.81
C LYS A 103 -12.75 -9.30 -3.99
N LEU A 104 -11.62 -9.03 -3.34
CA LEU A 104 -10.36 -9.66 -3.71
C LEU A 104 -10.29 -11.14 -3.36
N ILE A 105 -10.94 -11.60 -2.28
CA ILE A 105 -11.02 -13.02 -1.92
C ILE A 105 -11.65 -13.87 -3.02
N HIS A 106 -12.56 -13.29 -3.83
CA HIS A 106 -13.22 -13.99 -4.92
C HIS A 106 -12.31 -14.29 -6.12
N TYR A 107 -11.16 -13.61 -6.21
CA TYR A 107 -10.12 -13.92 -7.20
C TYR A 107 -9.23 -15.09 -6.79
N LYS A 108 -9.48 -15.72 -5.64
CA LYS A 108 -8.79 -16.92 -5.13
C LYS A 108 -7.27 -16.71 -5.08
N PRO A 109 -6.74 -15.71 -4.33
CA PRO A 109 -5.32 -15.57 -4.14
C PRO A 109 -4.71 -16.81 -3.47
N ASP A 110 -3.42 -17.06 -3.69
CA ASP A 110 -2.60 -17.95 -2.90
C ASP A 110 -1.84 -17.14 -1.84
N LEU A 111 -1.52 -15.88 -2.17
CA LEU A 111 -0.84 -14.95 -1.28
C LEU A 111 -1.46 -13.55 -1.42
N LEU A 112 -1.74 -12.93 -0.30
CA LEU A 112 -2.06 -11.51 -0.19
C LEU A 112 -0.86 -10.77 0.40
N ILE A 113 -0.34 -9.76 -0.30
CA ILE A 113 0.67 -8.86 0.23
C ILE A 113 0.03 -7.51 0.49
N VAL A 114 0.07 -7.07 1.74
CA VAL A 114 -0.34 -5.72 2.15
C VAL A 114 0.89 -4.86 2.31
N TYR A 115 0.96 -3.74 1.58
CA TYR A 115 2.03 -2.75 1.70
C TYR A 115 1.41 -1.40 2.03
N ASP A 116 1.36 -1.08 3.33
CA ASP A 116 0.55 0.03 3.85
C ASP A 116 1.21 0.75 5.04
N GLY A 117 0.58 1.85 5.50
CA GLY A 117 0.96 2.63 6.67
C GLY A 117 0.83 4.14 6.50
N ASN A 118 1.16 4.70 5.33
CA ASN A 118 1.23 6.14 5.15
C ASN A 118 -0.15 6.83 5.23
N ASN A 119 -1.16 6.29 4.56
CA ASN A 119 -2.47 6.95 4.50
C ASN A 119 -3.19 6.94 5.84
N ASP A 120 -3.01 5.89 6.62
CA ASP A 120 -3.57 5.74 7.97
C ASP A 120 -2.96 6.69 9.00
N MET A 121 -1.76 7.22 8.76
CA MET A 121 -1.21 8.29 9.60
C MET A 121 -2.13 9.51 9.63
N GLY A 122 -2.78 9.82 8.49
CA GLY A 122 -3.80 10.87 8.43
C GLY A 122 -5.02 10.60 9.30
N CYS A 123 -5.35 9.34 9.57
CA CYS A 123 -6.46 8.99 10.45
C CYS A 123 -6.13 9.24 11.93
N LYS A 124 -4.89 9.03 12.33
CA LYS A 124 -4.40 9.39 13.67
C LYS A 124 -4.33 10.90 13.87
N MET A 125 -4.07 11.65 12.80
CA MET A 125 -3.88 13.09 12.81
C MET A 125 -5.13 13.88 12.38
N VAL A 126 -6.32 13.28 12.42
CA VAL A 126 -7.53 13.82 11.83
C VAL A 126 -7.85 15.25 12.27
N GLU A 127 -7.65 15.60 13.54
CA GLU A 127 -7.92 16.97 14.02
C GLU A 127 -6.94 18.00 13.46
N HIS A 128 -5.68 17.62 13.28
CA HIS A 128 -4.67 18.49 12.70
C HIS A 128 -4.94 18.71 11.20
N ILE A 129 -5.23 17.64 10.47
CA ILE A 129 -5.51 17.68 9.03
C ILE A 129 -6.77 18.49 8.72
N THR A 130 -7.86 18.27 9.46
CA THR A 130 -9.12 19.00 9.23
C THR A 130 -9.01 20.51 9.50
N LYS A 131 -8.15 20.91 10.44
CA LYS A 131 -7.87 22.33 10.71
C LYS A 131 -7.03 22.99 9.62
N ASN A 132 -6.06 22.27 9.06
CA ASN A 132 -5.04 22.84 8.20
C ASN A 132 -5.32 22.68 6.70
N HIS A 133 -6.13 21.69 6.29
CA HIS A 133 -6.34 21.32 4.88
C HIS A 133 -7.77 21.46 4.37
N ASN A 134 -8.68 22.13 5.10
CA ASN A 134 -10.09 22.29 4.74
C ASN A 134 -10.82 20.97 4.40
N GLU A 135 -10.30 19.85 4.85
CA GLU A 135 -10.96 18.55 4.69
C GLU A 135 -12.06 18.40 5.72
N SER A 136 -13.26 17.97 5.31
CA SER A 136 -14.34 17.83 6.28
C SER A 136 -14.04 16.67 7.24
N LYS A 137 -14.40 16.87 8.51
CA LYS A 137 -14.25 15.82 9.54
C LYS A 137 -15.03 14.55 9.16
N GLU A 138 -16.20 14.73 8.56
CA GLU A 138 -17.07 13.64 8.10
C GLU A 138 -16.40 12.82 6.98
N ALA A 139 -15.77 13.49 6.00
CA ALA A 139 -15.05 12.82 4.93
C ALA A 139 -13.90 11.98 5.49
N LYS A 140 -13.15 12.52 6.46
CA LYS A 140 -12.06 11.79 7.09
C LYS A 140 -12.53 10.61 7.94
N ILE A 141 -13.64 10.77 8.68
CA ILE A 141 -14.26 9.66 9.42
C ILE A 141 -14.70 8.56 8.44
N LYS A 142 -15.31 8.94 7.30
CA LYS A 142 -15.73 7.99 6.27
C LYS A 142 -14.54 7.20 5.73
N SER A 143 -13.41 7.84 5.46
CA SER A 143 -12.21 7.19 4.94
C SER A 143 -11.48 6.32 5.97
N CYS A 144 -11.51 6.70 7.25
CA CYS A 144 -10.84 5.98 8.33
C CYS A 144 -11.73 4.92 9.01
N GLY A 145 -13.04 4.95 8.76
CA GLY A 145 -14.02 4.05 9.35
C GLY A 145 -14.33 4.30 10.83
N VAL A 146 -13.60 5.24 11.45
CA VAL A 146 -13.75 5.58 12.87
C VAL A 146 -13.08 6.92 13.14
N TYR A 147 -13.64 7.66 14.07
CA TYR A 147 -13.01 8.84 14.65
C TYR A 147 -12.49 8.51 16.05
N SER A 148 -11.28 8.04 16.12
CA SER A 148 -10.58 7.81 17.39
C SER A 148 -9.09 8.01 17.15
N PRO A 149 -8.58 9.27 17.19
CA PRO A 149 -7.15 9.53 17.05
C PRO A 149 -6.35 8.84 18.16
N ASP A 150 -6.94 8.74 19.35
CA ASP A 150 -6.36 8.01 20.47
C ASP A 150 -6.50 6.50 20.24
N ASN A 151 -5.39 5.78 20.24
CA ASN A 151 -5.29 4.33 19.97
C ASN A 151 -5.61 3.90 18.53
N TYR A 152 -5.53 4.79 17.54
CA TYR A 152 -5.77 4.40 16.14
C TYR A 152 -4.82 3.29 15.67
N GLU A 153 -3.58 3.26 16.18
CA GLU A 153 -2.61 2.19 15.92
C GLU A 153 -3.11 0.79 16.31
N LYS A 154 -3.94 0.68 17.35
CA LYS A 154 -4.57 -0.59 17.74
C LYS A 154 -5.68 -0.99 16.77
N ILE A 155 -6.51 -0.02 16.37
CA ILE A 155 -7.56 -0.25 15.36
C ILE A 155 -6.94 -0.71 14.04
N TYR A 156 -5.85 -0.07 13.63
CA TYR A 156 -5.06 -0.44 12.48
C TYR A 156 -4.54 -1.88 12.57
N ALA A 157 -3.92 -2.23 13.69
CA ALA A 157 -3.39 -3.58 13.91
C ALA A 157 -4.51 -4.65 13.98
N GLU A 158 -5.65 -4.34 14.58
CA GLU A 158 -6.81 -5.24 14.65
C GLU A 158 -7.37 -5.52 13.25
N ARG A 159 -7.46 -4.50 12.38
CA ARG A 159 -7.88 -4.68 10.98
C ARG A 159 -6.99 -5.65 10.23
N TRP A 160 -5.69 -5.46 10.32
CA TRP A 160 -4.75 -6.33 9.61
C TRP A 160 -4.71 -7.74 10.19
N SER A 161 -4.80 -7.87 11.52
CA SER A 161 -4.96 -9.16 12.18
C SER A 161 -6.26 -9.87 11.75
N GLU A 162 -7.36 -9.13 11.56
CA GLU A 162 -8.61 -9.67 11.01
C GLU A 162 -8.43 -10.15 9.57
N ILE A 163 -7.76 -9.38 8.72
CA ILE A 163 -7.49 -9.76 7.33
C ILE A 163 -6.64 -11.02 7.24
N CYS A 164 -5.66 -11.18 8.12
CA CYS A 164 -4.85 -12.39 8.17
C CYS A 164 -5.70 -13.61 8.55
N ARG A 165 -6.63 -13.48 9.51
CA ARG A 165 -7.60 -14.56 9.81
C ARG A 165 -8.52 -14.85 8.62
N VAL A 166 -8.98 -13.82 7.90
CA VAL A 166 -9.75 -14.01 6.66
C VAL A 166 -8.93 -14.81 5.63
N GLY A 167 -7.62 -14.56 5.53
CA GLY A 167 -6.71 -15.35 4.69
C GLY A 167 -6.69 -16.81 5.09
N GLU A 168 -6.48 -17.09 6.37
CA GLU A 168 -6.50 -18.46 6.91
C GLU A 168 -7.83 -19.18 6.64
N GLU A 169 -8.96 -18.51 6.88
CA GLU A 169 -10.31 -19.04 6.65
C GLU A 169 -10.61 -19.32 5.17
N ASN A 170 -9.99 -18.57 4.25
CA ASN A 170 -10.19 -18.69 2.80
C ASN A 170 -9.06 -19.42 2.08
N GLY A 171 -8.06 -19.91 2.82
CA GLY A 171 -6.99 -20.77 2.31
C GLY A 171 -5.91 -20.03 1.54
N PHE A 172 -5.60 -18.77 1.89
CA PHE A 172 -4.48 -18.02 1.36
C PHE A 172 -3.57 -17.46 2.47
N GLU A 173 -2.31 -17.32 2.15
CA GLU A 173 -1.32 -16.69 3.03
C GLU A 173 -1.44 -15.18 2.99
N THR A 174 -1.05 -14.51 4.09
CA THR A 174 -1.04 -13.05 4.16
C THR A 174 0.29 -12.56 4.72
N VAL A 175 0.95 -11.70 3.96
CA VAL A 175 2.16 -10.96 4.38
C VAL A 175 1.80 -9.49 4.52
N PHE A 176 2.02 -8.95 5.71
CA PHE A 176 1.86 -7.54 5.99
C PHE A 176 3.23 -6.85 5.98
N ILE A 177 3.34 -5.71 5.28
CA ILE A 177 4.55 -4.91 5.18
C ILE A 177 4.24 -3.47 5.58
N LEU A 178 4.87 -3.00 6.66
CA LEU A 178 4.84 -1.60 7.02
C LEU A 178 5.77 -0.83 6.10
N GLN A 179 5.20 0.07 5.29
CA GLN A 179 5.95 0.79 4.26
C GLN A 179 6.96 1.79 4.83
N PRO A 180 8.08 2.05 4.10
CA PRO A 180 9.01 3.11 4.44
C PRO A 180 8.43 4.49 4.11
N ILE A 181 8.95 5.50 4.81
CA ILE A 181 8.87 6.91 4.42
C ILE A 181 10.28 7.51 4.49
N PRO A 182 10.56 8.63 3.78
CA PRO A 182 11.86 9.28 3.88
C PRO A 182 12.22 9.60 5.33
N HIS A 183 13.51 9.65 5.62
CA HIS A 183 14.06 10.12 6.89
C HIS A 183 13.88 9.16 8.09
N PHE A 184 13.76 7.85 7.84
CA PHE A 184 13.98 6.91 8.93
C PHE A 184 15.48 6.99 9.29
N ASP A 185 16.36 6.22 8.68
CA ASP A 185 17.82 6.38 8.83
C ASP A 185 18.52 6.63 7.46
N LYS A 186 17.74 6.73 6.37
CA LYS A 186 18.27 7.06 5.05
C LYS A 186 18.90 8.44 5.04
N ILE A 187 20.15 8.53 4.59
CA ILE A 187 20.79 9.81 4.28
C ILE A 187 20.12 10.39 3.04
N LEU A 188 19.34 11.46 3.23
CA LEU A 188 18.64 12.11 2.12
C LEU A 188 19.63 12.88 1.25
N THR A 189 19.45 12.79 -0.06
CA THR A 189 20.10 13.68 -1.01
C THR A 189 19.55 15.11 -0.88
N ASP A 190 20.25 16.11 -1.43
CA ASP A 190 19.77 17.51 -1.41
C ASP A 190 18.37 17.65 -2.03
N GLN A 191 18.08 16.87 -3.09
CA GLN A 191 16.79 16.86 -3.76
C GLN A 191 15.70 16.27 -2.88
N GLU A 192 15.94 15.10 -2.26
CA GLU A 192 15.01 14.46 -1.35
C GLU A 192 14.76 15.34 -0.13
N PHE A 193 15.82 15.91 0.43
CA PHE A 193 15.76 16.83 1.55
C PHE A 193 14.88 18.05 1.25
N HIS A 194 15.06 18.68 0.09
CA HIS A 194 14.26 19.83 -0.33
C HIS A 194 12.77 19.48 -0.47
N ASN A 195 12.46 18.36 -1.13
CA ASN A 195 11.08 17.91 -1.33
C ASN A 195 10.37 17.51 -0.03
N TYR A 196 11.15 17.10 0.95
CA TYR A 196 10.67 16.53 2.19
C TYR A 196 10.46 17.58 3.30
N PHE A 197 11.40 18.50 3.48
CA PHE A 197 11.38 19.50 4.56
C PHE A 197 10.30 20.59 4.42
N LEU A 198 9.58 20.60 3.32
CA LEU A 198 8.49 21.54 3.10
C LEU A 198 7.19 21.16 3.81
N ARG A 199 7.17 20.08 4.61
CA ARG A 199 5.97 19.65 5.32
C ARG A 199 6.09 19.79 6.83
N PRO A 200 5.29 20.69 7.47
CA PRO A 200 5.30 20.91 8.91
C PRO A 200 4.91 19.68 9.74
N GLU A 201 4.15 18.75 9.14
CA GLU A 201 3.59 17.58 9.82
C GLU A 201 4.56 16.41 9.94
N HIS A 202 5.77 16.54 9.42
CA HIS A 202 6.74 15.46 9.30
C HIS A 202 6.97 14.66 10.59
N THR A 203 7.28 15.35 11.71
CA THR A 203 7.51 14.67 12.99
C THR A 203 6.30 13.87 13.45
N SER A 204 5.09 14.36 13.18
CA SER A 204 3.86 13.65 13.50
C SER A 204 3.66 12.40 12.64
N TYR A 205 4.09 12.44 11.37
CA TYR A 205 4.10 11.25 10.50
C TYR A 205 5.07 10.19 11.00
N LEU A 206 6.29 10.56 11.36
CA LEU A 206 7.28 9.64 11.92
C LEU A 206 6.78 8.98 13.22
N ASN A 207 6.23 9.79 14.15
CA ASN A 207 5.68 9.26 15.39
C ASN A 207 4.51 8.32 15.17
N SER A 208 3.66 8.60 14.19
CA SER A 208 2.55 7.71 13.83
C SER A 208 3.06 6.39 13.27
N LEU A 209 4.03 6.43 12.36
CA LEU A 209 4.64 5.23 11.79
C LEU A 209 5.34 4.38 12.86
N GLU A 210 6.05 5.01 13.79
CA GLU A 210 6.63 4.33 14.95
C GLU A 210 5.56 3.61 15.78
N SER A 211 4.42 4.26 16.02
CA SER A 211 3.33 3.62 16.76
C SER A 211 2.73 2.42 16.05
N TYR A 212 2.71 2.39 14.71
CA TYR A 212 2.29 1.22 13.93
C TYR A 212 3.34 0.11 13.97
N ALA A 213 4.63 0.46 13.89
CA ALA A 213 5.71 -0.52 14.02
C ALA A 213 5.67 -1.27 15.34
N GLN A 214 5.32 -0.59 16.44
CA GLN A 214 5.14 -1.22 17.74
C GLN A 214 3.99 -2.26 17.77
N GLN A 215 3.07 -2.23 16.80
CA GLN A 215 1.98 -3.18 16.67
C GLN A 215 2.32 -4.39 15.79
N LEU A 216 3.46 -4.40 15.06
CA LEU A 216 3.81 -5.48 14.13
C LEU A 216 3.78 -6.86 14.78
N GLY A 217 4.31 -7.00 15.99
CA GLY A 217 4.26 -8.27 16.72
C GLY A 217 2.85 -8.75 17.07
N SER A 218 1.84 -7.87 17.11
CA SER A 218 0.44 -8.28 17.28
C SER A 218 -0.19 -8.74 15.98
N ILE A 219 0.19 -8.09 14.87
CA ILE A 219 -0.25 -8.47 13.51
C ILE A 219 0.36 -9.82 13.12
N GLU A 220 1.66 -10.01 13.35
CA GLU A 220 2.42 -11.22 13.03
C GLU A 220 1.82 -12.51 13.63
N LYS A 221 1.17 -12.40 14.81
CA LYS A 221 0.52 -13.56 15.44
C LYS A 221 -0.57 -14.22 14.59
N HIS A 222 -1.11 -13.49 13.61
CA HIS A 222 -2.22 -13.93 12.78
C HIS A 222 -1.85 -14.02 11.29
N CYS A 223 -0.76 -13.39 10.90
CA CYS A 223 -0.27 -13.36 9.52
C CYS A 223 0.83 -14.39 9.30
N THR A 224 1.08 -14.76 8.06
CA THR A 224 2.25 -15.55 7.65
C THR A 224 3.53 -14.80 8.00
N ALA A 225 3.54 -13.47 7.81
CA ALA A 225 4.60 -12.58 8.28
C ALA A 225 4.08 -11.14 8.44
N ALA A 226 4.70 -10.38 9.36
CA ALA A 226 4.56 -8.93 9.43
C ALA A 226 5.96 -8.30 9.44
N VAL A 227 6.27 -7.51 8.42
CA VAL A 227 7.63 -7.03 8.13
C VAL A 227 7.71 -5.51 8.23
N ASP A 228 8.78 -5.03 8.84
CA ASP A 228 9.10 -3.61 8.93
C ASP A 228 10.05 -3.19 7.81
N PHE A 229 9.52 -2.50 6.80
CA PHE A 229 10.34 -1.97 5.70
C PHE A 229 10.77 -0.51 5.90
N ARG A 230 10.54 0.08 7.07
CA ARG A 230 10.91 1.49 7.30
C ARG A 230 12.38 1.78 7.00
N GLY A 231 13.28 0.85 7.31
CA GLY A 231 14.71 0.96 7.08
C GLY A 231 15.21 0.36 5.77
N ILE A 232 14.33 -0.07 4.84
CA ILE A 232 14.77 -0.78 3.62
C ILE A 232 15.68 0.07 2.72
N PHE A 233 15.61 1.39 2.84
CA PHE A 233 16.38 2.33 2.03
C PHE A 233 17.58 2.96 2.75
N ASP A 234 17.86 2.63 4.01
CA ASP A 234 18.85 3.32 4.85
C ASP A 234 20.26 3.29 4.28
N TYR A 235 20.62 2.21 3.60
CA TYR A 235 21.98 2.02 3.06
C TYR A 235 22.17 2.54 1.63
N TYR A 236 21.15 3.15 1.02
CA TYR A 236 21.20 3.67 -0.33
C TYR A 236 21.45 5.17 -0.32
N LEU A 237 22.55 5.61 -0.96
CA LEU A 237 22.95 7.02 -1.00
C LEU A 237 22.36 7.76 -2.21
N GLU A 238 21.89 7.04 -3.23
CA GLU A 238 21.23 7.62 -4.39
C GLU A 238 19.82 8.14 -4.05
N PRO A 239 19.28 9.09 -4.85
CA PRO A 239 17.91 9.56 -4.68
C PRO A 239 16.92 8.45 -5.06
N LEU A 240 16.05 8.07 -4.14
CA LEU A 240 15.02 7.06 -4.32
C LEU A 240 13.62 7.67 -4.31
N TYR A 241 13.41 8.68 -3.46
CA TYR A 241 12.13 9.36 -3.30
C TYR A 241 12.03 10.60 -4.20
N TRP A 242 10.90 10.74 -4.89
CA TRP A 242 10.63 11.95 -5.65
C TRP A 242 9.70 12.93 -4.91
N ASP A 243 9.04 12.46 -3.85
CA ASP A 243 8.30 13.28 -2.87
C ASP A 243 8.43 12.69 -1.46
N TYR A 244 7.51 13.04 -0.57
CA TYR A 244 7.53 12.63 0.84
C TYR A 244 7.16 11.15 1.10
N VAL A 245 6.82 10.37 0.08
CA VAL A 245 6.42 8.96 0.25
C VAL A 245 6.66 8.10 -1.00
N HIS A 246 6.59 8.67 -2.19
CA HIS A 246 6.67 7.90 -3.44
C HIS A 246 8.11 7.75 -3.90
N VAL A 247 8.42 6.56 -4.37
CA VAL A 247 9.74 6.23 -4.92
C VAL A 247 9.71 6.14 -6.44
N GLY A 248 10.86 6.41 -7.06
CA GLY A 248 11.09 6.20 -8.48
C GLY A 248 11.37 4.74 -8.83
N ASP A 249 11.77 4.50 -10.09
CA ASP A 249 12.04 3.17 -10.63
C ASP A 249 13.01 2.38 -9.74
N ARG A 250 14.11 3.01 -9.32
CA ARG A 250 15.13 2.38 -8.48
C ARG A 250 14.59 1.95 -7.12
N GLY A 251 13.77 2.78 -6.48
CA GLY A 251 13.12 2.43 -5.22
C GLY A 251 12.16 1.24 -5.37
N ASN A 252 11.39 1.20 -6.47
CA ASN A 252 10.52 0.06 -6.79
C ASN A 252 11.30 -1.24 -7.06
N GLU A 253 12.48 -1.17 -7.68
CA GLU A 253 13.37 -2.33 -7.86
C GLU A 253 13.85 -2.90 -6.52
N ILE A 254 14.18 -2.04 -5.56
CA ILE A 254 14.60 -2.43 -4.21
C ILE A 254 13.43 -3.05 -3.45
N LEU A 255 12.24 -2.44 -3.51
CA LEU A 255 11.03 -2.98 -2.86
C LEU A 255 10.67 -4.38 -3.36
N ALA A 256 10.91 -4.65 -4.63
CA ALA A 256 10.63 -5.95 -5.24
C ALA A 256 11.78 -6.98 -5.07
N GLY A 257 12.87 -6.58 -4.43
CA GLY A 257 14.11 -7.37 -4.31
C GLY A 257 14.15 -8.36 -3.28
#